data_f4a75acd958c36aab62ff7ad40a3e545
#
_entry.id   f4a75acd958c36aab62ff7ad40a3e545
#
_cell.length_a   1.000
_cell.length_b   1.000
_cell.length_c   1.000
_cell.angle_alpha   90.00
_cell.angle_beta   90.00
_cell.angle_gamma   90.00
#
_symmetry.space_group_name_H-M   'P 1'
#
loop_
_entity.id
_entity.type
_entity.pdbx_description
1 polymer ?
#
loop_
_entity_poly.entity_id
_entity_poly.type
_entity_poly.pdbx_seq_one_letter_code
_entity_poly.pdbx_strand_id
1 'polypeptide(L)'
;VTFKGSETYLTDEDKPVLSPAAEDLAKRAMDYTPEKPLYVVAIGAITNVASALLLKPEIRDRIVLVWLGGNALHWPDNREFNMYQDIAAGAGVQRLLSRQKRAVRLFGTLCH
;
A
#
# COMPACT_ATOMS: atom_id res chain seq x y z
N VAL A 1 13.17 11.73 9.76
CA VAL A 1 13.94 10.83 8.88
C VAL A 1 13.15 10.55 7.62
N THR A 2 13.79 10.67 6.47
CA THR A 2 13.18 10.39 5.17
C THR A 2 13.96 9.32 4.43
N PHE A 3 13.26 8.55 3.58
CA PHE A 3 13.85 7.53 2.74
C PHE A 3 13.38 7.72 1.31
N LYS A 4 14.30 7.51 0.36
CA LYS A 4 13.97 7.60 -1.06
C LYS A 4 13.03 6.45 -1.44
N GLY A 5 11.92 6.79 -2.07
CA GLY A 5 10.96 5.84 -2.60
C GLY A 5 11.36 5.26 -3.95
N SER A 6 10.49 4.41 -4.49
CA SER A 6 10.65 3.82 -5.82
C SER A 6 10.66 4.89 -6.92
N GLU A 7 11.54 4.73 -7.88
CA GLU A 7 11.60 5.58 -9.08
C GLU A 7 10.74 5.05 -10.23
N THR A 8 10.24 3.83 -10.11
CA THR A 8 9.41 3.18 -11.11
C THR A 8 8.21 2.51 -10.45
N TYR A 9 7.17 2.23 -11.26
CA TYR A 9 6.02 1.46 -10.81
C TYR A 9 6.28 -0.05 -10.88
N LEU A 10 5.42 -0.85 -10.26
CA LEU A 10 5.48 -2.30 -10.40
C LEU A 10 5.15 -2.70 -11.83
N THR A 11 5.95 -3.61 -12.37
CA THR A 11 5.67 -4.24 -13.68
C THR A 11 4.78 -5.46 -13.52
N ASP A 12 4.73 -6.02 -12.31
CA ASP A 12 4.02 -7.26 -11.99
C ASP A 12 3.57 -7.22 -10.52
N GLU A 13 2.39 -7.75 -10.23
CA GLU A 13 1.86 -7.79 -8.85
C GLU A 13 2.72 -8.58 -7.87
N ASP A 14 3.55 -9.49 -8.37
CA ASP A 14 4.36 -10.40 -7.54
C ASP A 14 5.83 -10.00 -7.48
N LYS A 15 6.24 -8.93 -8.16
CA LYS A 15 7.64 -8.48 -8.22
C LYS A 15 7.81 -7.11 -7.58
N PRO A 16 8.47 -7.04 -6.40
CA PRO A 16 8.70 -5.76 -5.75
C PRO A 16 9.69 -4.89 -6.51
N VAL A 17 9.53 -3.58 -6.39
CA VAL A 17 10.55 -2.61 -6.77
C VAL A 17 11.31 -2.22 -5.52
N LEU A 18 12.60 -2.54 -5.49
CA LEU A 18 13.44 -2.25 -4.33
C LEU A 18 13.67 -0.74 -4.21
N SER A 19 13.52 -0.23 -3.02
CA SER A 19 13.85 1.15 -2.67
C SER A 19 14.17 1.25 -1.18
N PRO A 20 14.95 2.25 -0.76
CA PRO A 20 15.20 2.47 0.66
C PRO A 20 13.92 2.60 1.48
N ALA A 21 12.89 3.27 0.94
CA ALA A 21 11.61 3.43 1.63
C ALA A 21 10.87 2.09 1.80
N ALA A 22 10.82 1.26 0.77
CA ALA A 22 10.16 -0.05 0.85
C ALA A 22 10.90 -0.98 1.83
N GLU A 23 12.22 -0.98 1.80
CA GLU A 23 13.05 -1.77 2.71
C GLU A 23 12.90 -1.29 4.16
N ASP A 24 12.91 0.02 4.40
CA ASP A 24 12.69 0.57 5.73
C ASP A 24 11.31 0.23 6.27
N LEU A 25 10.28 0.37 5.46
CA LEU A 25 8.91 0.03 5.86
C LEU A 25 8.81 -1.45 6.25
N ALA A 26 9.35 -2.34 5.43
CA ALA A 26 9.36 -3.77 5.70
C ALA A 26 10.08 -4.09 7.02
N LYS A 27 11.23 -3.49 7.25
CA LYS A 27 12.02 -3.67 8.47
C LYS A 27 11.33 -3.07 9.69
N ARG A 28 10.85 -1.84 9.58
CA ARG A 28 10.21 -1.10 10.69
C ARG A 28 8.94 -1.80 11.16
N ALA A 29 8.14 -2.32 10.24
CA ALA A 29 6.89 -2.99 10.58
C ALA A 29 7.11 -4.28 11.39
N MET A 30 8.28 -4.89 11.31
CA MET A 30 8.61 -6.07 12.12
C MET A 30 8.72 -5.78 13.62
N ASP A 31 8.89 -4.52 14.00
CA ASP A 31 8.90 -4.09 15.42
C ASP A 31 7.49 -3.88 15.98
N TYR A 32 6.45 -4.06 15.16
CA TYR A 32 5.05 -3.89 15.55
C TYR A 32 4.35 -5.23 15.60
N THR A 33 3.18 -5.27 16.22
CA THR A 33 2.41 -6.49 16.43
C THR A 33 0.97 -6.29 15.95
N PRO A 34 0.18 -7.37 15.75
CA PRO A 34 -1.23 -7.22 15.43
C PRO A 34 -2.04 -6.44 16.48
N GLU A 35 -1.61 -6.47 17.74
CA GLU A 35 -2.24 -5.74 18.86
C GLU A 35 -1.84 -4.27 18.88
N LYS A 36 -0.61 -3.97 18.42
CA LYS A 36 -0.07 -2.62 18.28
C LYS A 36 0.50 -2.43 16.88
N PRO A 37 -0.36 -2.29 15.86
CA PRO A 37 0.09 -2.20 14.48
C PRO A 37 0.73 -0.87 14.15
N LEU A 38 1.59 -0.88 13.13
CA LEU A 38 2.10 0.33 12.49
C LEU A 38 1.02 0.89 11.55
N TYR A 39 0.63 2.14 11.76
CA TYR A 39 -0.26 2.83 10.83
C TYR A 39 0.56 3.43 9.70
N VAL A 40 0.28 2.97 8.49
CA VAL A 40 0.95 3.44 7.26
C VAL A 40 -0.03 4.31 6.49
N VAL A 41 0.29 5.60 6.37
CA VAL A 41 -0.53 6.54 5.61
C VAL A 41 0.09 6.77 4.25
N ALA A 42 -0.63 6.46 3.19
CA ALA A 42 -0.20 6.64 1.81
C ALA A 42 -1.10 7.63 1.09
N ILE A 43 -0.50 8.62 0.44
CA ILE A 43 -1.21 9.71 -0.24
C ILE A 43 -0.81 9.86 -1.71
N GLY A 44 -0.17 8.86 -2.26
CA GLY A 44 0.27 8.81 -3.66
C GLY A 44 0.14 7.41 -4.23
N ALA A 45 0.92 7.12 -5.26
CA ALA A 45 1.03 5.77 -5.80
C ALA A 45 1.48 4.80 -4.70
N ILE A 46 0.93 3.60 -4.69
CA ILE A 46 1.10 2.65 -3.59
C ILE A 46 2.31 1.72 -3.76
N THR A 47 3.20 2.01 -4.70
CA THR A 47 4.34 1.17 -5.08
C THR A 47 5.22 0.76 -3.92
N ASN A 48 5.57 1.70 -3.02
CA ASN A 48 6.46 1.42 -1.89
C ASN A 48 5.81 0.46 -0.88
N VAL A 49 4.53 0.64 -0.60
CA VAL A 49 3.79 -0.23 0.33
C VAL A 49 3.63 -1.63 -0.24
N ALA A 50 3.26 -1.72 -1.53
CA ALA A 50 3.16 -3.00 -2.23
C ALA A 50 4.49 -3.74 -2.22
N SER A 51 5.58 -3.04 -2.53
CA SER A 51 6.92 -3.61 -2.52
C SER A 51 7.34 -4.10 -1.13
N ALA A 52 7.06 -3.34 -0.08
CA ALA A 52 7.33 -3.76 1.29
C ALA A 52 6.58 -5.05 1.66
N LEU A 53 5.30 -5.15 1.29
CA LEU A 53 4.49 -6.35 1.51
C LEU A 53 5.01 -7.57 0.73
N LEU A 54 5.52 -7.36 -0.47
CA LEU A 54 6.13 -8.43 -1.26
C LEU A 54 7.48 -8.87 -0.70
N LEU A 55 8.28 -7.91 -0.18
CA LEU A 55 9.56 -8.21 0.47
C LEU A 55 9.39 -8.99 1.77
N LYS A 56 8.39 -8.63 2.57
CA LYS A 56 8.09 -9.26 3.85
C LYS A 56 6.59 -9.44 4.02
N PRO A 57 6.01 -10.53 3.53
CA PRO A 57 4.57 -10.79 3.64
C PRO A 57 4.06 -10.84 5.09
N GLU A 58 4.93 -11.13 6.07
CA GLU A 58 4.54 -11.17 7.48
C GLU A 58 4.08 -9.81 8.01
N ILE A 59 4.50 -8.70 7.39
CA ILE A 59 4.11 -7.37 7.87
C ILE A 59 2.63 -7.06 7.64
N ARG A 60 1.95 -7.80 6.78
CA ARG A 60 0.52 -7.60 6.52
C ARG A 60 -0.33 -7.61 7.80
N ASP A 61 0.05 -8.42 8.77
CA ASP A 61 -0.66 -8.53 10.06
C ASP A 61 -0.17 -7.49 11.09
N ARG A 62 0.87 -6.75 10.77
CA ARG A 62 1.53 -5.79 11.65
C ARG A 62 1.29 -4.34 11.26
N ILE A 63 0.63 -4.10 10.13
CA ILE A 63 0.33 -2.76 9.65
C ILE A 63 -1.18 -2.54 9.51
N VAL A 64 -1.58 -1.29 9.61
CA VAL A 64 -2.88 -0.80 9.15
C VAL A 64 -2.61 0.24 8.07
N LEU A 65 -3.03 -0.06 6.86
CA LEU A 65 -2.84 0.84 5.74
C LEU A 65 -4.03 1.82 5.64
N VAL A 66 -3.71 3.09 5.61
CA VAL A 66 -4.65 4.18 5.30
C VAL A 66 -4.20 4.80 3.99
N TRP A 67 -4.92 4.57 2.92
CA TRP A 67 -4.54 5.00 1.59
C TRP A 67 -5.60 5.89 0.95
N LEU A 68 -5.16 7.03 0.45
CA LEU A 68 -5.98 7.89 -0.40
C LEU A 68 -5.89 7.33 -1.83
N GLY A 69 -6.79 6.42 -2.17
CA GLY A 69 -6.82 5.74 -3.47
C GLY A 69 -8.18 5.16 -3.77
N GLY A 70 -8.49 5.04 -5.06
CA GLY A 70 -9.78 4.58 -5.54
C GLY A 70 -10.88 5.63 -5.46
N ASN A 71 -12.01 5.33 -6.07
CA ASN A 71 -13.21 6.14 -6.04
C ASN A 71 -14.24 5.56 -5.06
N ALA A 72 -15.20 6.36 -4.66
CA ALA A 72 -16.34 5.87 -3.88
C ALA A 72 -17.09 4.77 -4.65
N LEU A 73 -17.73 3.85 -3.93
CA LEU A 73 -18.36 2.66 -4.51
C LEU A 73 -19.43 2.97 -5.56
N HIS A 74 -20.04 4.16 -5.50
CA HIS A 74 -21.05 4.58 -6.47
C HIS A 74 -20.48 5.14 -7.77
N TRP A 75 -19.16 5.35 -7.88
CA TRP A 75 -18.54 5.76 -9.13
C TRP A 75 -18.47 4.60 -10.12
N PRO A 76 -18.60 4.90 -11.43
CA PRO A 76 -18.63 3.84 -12.44
C PRO A 76 -17.31 3.14 -12.67
N ASP A 77 -16.19 3.72 -12.20
CA ASP A 77 -14.85 3.12 -12.34
C ASP A 77 -13.92 3.53 -11.18
N ASN A 78 -12.71 2.96 -11.16
CA ASN A 78 -11.67 3.23 -10.18
C ASN A 78 -10.47 4.00 -10.76
N ARG A 79 -10.70 4.85 -11.74
CA ARG A 79 -9.65 5.67 -12.36
C ARG A 79 -9.26 6.86 -11.50
N GLU A 80 -9.20 6.65 -10.19
CA GLU A 80 -8.67 7.64 -9.29
C GLU A 80 -7.14 7.77 -9.50
N PHE A 81 -6.62 9.00 -9.37
CA PHE A 81 -5.25 9.32 -9.77
C PHE A 81 -4.19 8.44 -9.07
N ASN A 82 -4.27 8.29 -7.75
CA ASN A 82 -3.26 7.52 -7.01
C ASN A 82 -3.33 6.02 -7.31
N MET A 83 -4.53 5.48 -7.47
CA MET A 83 -4.72 4.08 -7.83
C MET A 83 -4.31 3.80 -9.27
N TYR A 84 -4.60 4.72 -10.17
CA TYR A 84 -4.29 4.57 -11.60
C TYR A 84 -2.79 4.68 -11.90
N GLN A 85 -2.02 5.37 -11.05
CA GLN A 85 -0.58 5.51 -11.26
C GLN A 85 0.16 4.18 -11.22
N ASP A 86 -0.23 3.28 -10.33
CA ASP A 86 0.40 1.96 -10.24
C ASP A 86 -0.67 0.88 -10.00
N ILE A 87 -1.26 0.41 -11.10
CA ILE A 87 -2.37 -0.55 -11.07
C ILE A 87 -1.92 -1.89 -10.47
N ALA A 88 -0.75 -2.37 -10.84
CA ALA A 88 -0.21 -3.63 -10.33
C ALA A 88 0.00 -3.57 -8.81
N ALA A 89 0.56 -2.47 -8.31
CA ALA A 89 0.73 -2.27 -6.88
C ALA A 89 -0.61 -2.18 -6.14
N GLY A 90 -1.57 -1.44 -6.68
CA GLY A 90 -2.91 -1.32 -6.11
C GLY A 90 -3.62 -2.66 -6.00
N ALA A 91 -3.62 -3.44 -7.07
CA ALA A 91 -4.21 -4.79 -7.10
C ALA A 91 -3.49 -5.73 -6.10
N GLY A 92 -2.16 -5.69 -6.06
CA GLY A 92 -1.36 -6.49 -5.13
C GLY A 92 -1.66 -6.17 -3.67
N VAL A 93 -1.74 -4.90 -3.31
CA VAL A 93 -2.10 -4.45 -1.95
C VAL A 93 -3.50 -4.91 -1.57
N GLN A 94 -4.47 -4.73 -2.45
CA GLN A 94 -5.84 -5.19 -2.20
C GLN A 94 -5.90 -6.69 -1.97
N ARG A 95 -5.23 -7.47 -2.81
CA ARG A 95 -5.18 -8.93 -2.68
C ARG A 95 -4.52 -9.36 -1.36
N LEU A 96 -3.38 -8.77 -1.02
CA LEU A 96 -2.60 -9.14 0.17
C LEU A 96 -3.29 -8.75 1.48
N LEU A 97 -4.01 -7.63 1.48
CA LEU A 97 -4.65 -7.09 2.68
C LEU A 97 -6.14 -7.44 2.80
N SER A 98 -6.79 -7.91 1.72
CA SER A 98 -8.23 -8.22 1.73
C SER A 98 -8.62 -9.38 2.66
N ARG A 99 -7.67 -10.25 3.02
CA ARG A 99 -7.89 -11.37 3.93
C ARG A 99 -7.80 -10.99 5.41
N GLN A 100 -7.51 -9.73 5.70
CA GLN A 100 -7.40 -9.26 7.08
C GLN A 100 -8.73 -8.73 7.59
N LYS A 101 -9.06 -9.10 8.82
CA LYS A 101 -10.20 -8.52 9.55
C LYS A 101 -9.97 -7.05 9.92
N ARG A 102 -8.79 -6.52 9.73
CA ARG A 102 -8.40 -5.13 10.04
C ARG A 102 -8.09 -4.37 8.75
N ALA A 103 -8.92 -3.45 8.51
CA ALA A 103 -9.19 -2.71 7.30
C ALA A 103 -8.01 -2.03 6.62
N VAL A 104 -7.85 -2.29 5.33
CA VAL A 104 -7.46 -1.25 4.38
C VAL A 104 -8.64 -0.27 4.31
N ARG A 105 -8.47 0.94 4.81
CA ARG A 105 -9.45 1.99 4.56
C ARG A 105 -9.01 2.76 3.32
N LEU A 106 -9.67 2.43 2.22
CA LEU A 106 -9.56 3.21 1.00
C LEU A 106 -10.44 4.45 1.17
N PHE A 107 -9.83 5.62 1.13
CA PHE A 107 -10.58 6.87 1.02
C PHE A 107 -10.57 7.26 -0.45
N GLY A 108 -11.73 7.23 -1.09
CA GLY A 108 -11.90 7.84 -2.39
C GLY A 108 -11.61 9.34 -2.31
N THR A 109 -11.17 9.91 -3.42
CA THR A 109 -10.97 11.34 -3.54
C THR A 109 -12.28 12.08 -3.24
N LEU A 110 -12.24 12.95 -2.25
CA LEU A 110 -13.39 13.81 -1.91
C LEU A 110 -13.48 15.05 -2.81
N CYS A 111 -12.57 15.18 -3.77
CA CYS A 111 -12.48 16.35 -4.64
C CYS A 111 -13.18 16.12 -5.97
N HIS A 112 -14.46 16.28 -5.95
CA HIS A 112 -15.28 16.42 -7.18
C HIS A 112 -16.42 17.37 -6.96
#